data_6a9b2a8bba660352c12cfc881b085517
#
_entry.id   6a9b2a8bba660352c12cfc881b085517
#
_cell.length_a   1.000
_cell.length_b   1.000
_cell.length_c   1.000
_cell.angle_alpha   90.00
_cell.angle_beta   90.00
_cell.angle_gamma   90.00
#
_symmetry.space_group_name_H-M   'P 1'
#
loop_
_entity.id
_entity.type
_entity.pdbx_description
1 polymer ?
#
loop_
_entity_poly.entity_id
_entity_poly.type
_entity_poly.pdbx_seq_one_letter_code
_entity_poly.pdbx_strand_id
1 'polypeptide(L)'
;MAASSSLSLSIVIPVYNEELNLPTLFARLYPALDAIGRSYEVIFTNDGSADRSMDLLRSQFAARPDVTRVIDFNSNYGQHMAIMAAFERVRGEVIVTLDADLQNPPE
;
A
#
# COMPACT_ATOMS: atom_id res chain seq x y z
N MET A 1 18.25 19.13 6.70
CA MET A 1 18.30 18.98 5.96
C MET A 1 17.54 18.23 5.20
N ALA A 2 17.38 18.47 4.31
CA ALA A 2 16.48 17.83 3.43
C ALA A 2 16.65 16.38 3.28
N ALA A 3 17.82 15.96 3.47
CA ALA A 3 18.09 14.57 3.32
C ALA A 3 17.26 13.71 4.22
N SER A 4 16.87 14.28 5.34
CA SER A 4 16.11 13.49 6.27
C SER A 4 14.70 13.17 5.79
N SER A 5 14.27 13.80 4.73
CA SER A 5 12.93 13.54 4.26
C SER A 5 12.88 12.39 3.23
N SER A 6 14.02 11.88 2.84
CA SER A 6 14.01 10.77 1.88
C SER A 6 13.68 9.47 2.54
N LEU A 7 12.90 8.64 1.86
CA LEU A 7 12.60 7.30 2.30
C LEU A 7 13.37 6.32 1.42
N SER A 8 13.63 5.13 1.95
CA SER A 8 14.31 4.10 1.17
C SER A 8 13.37 3.36 0.25
N LEU A 9 12.19 3.03 0.74
CA LEU A 9 11.26 2.18 -0.01
C LEU A 9 9.87 2.79 -0.08
N SER A 10 9.23 2.64 -1.22
CA SER A 10 7.79 2.91 -1.35
C SER A 10 7.15 1.66 -1.91
N ILE A 11 6.20 1.10 -1.17
CA ILE A 11 5.47 -0.09 -1.58
C ILE A 11 4.11 0.37 -2.09
N VAL A 12 3.79 0.04 -3.32
CA VAL A 12 2.55 0.49 -3.96
C VAL A 12 1.65 -0.71 -4.15
N ILE A 13 0.44 -0.65 -3.61
CA ILE A 13 -0.50 -1.75 -3.63
C ILE A 13 -1.87 -1.27 -4.08
N PRO A 14 -2.29 -1.62 -5.31
CA PRO A 14 -3.65 -1.30 -5.72
C PRO A 14 -4.62 -2.28 -5.05
N VAL A 15 -5.78 -1.79 -4.65
CA VAL A 15 -6.76 -2.59 -3.92
C VAL A 15 -8.11 -2.46 -4.60
N TYR A 16 -8.71 -3.60 -4.95
CA TYR A 16 -10.07 -3.61 -5.47
C TYR A 16 -10.77 -4.87 -4.98
N ASN A 17 -11.70 -4.69 -4.05
CA ASN A 17 -12.49 -5.80 -3.48
C ASN A 17 -11.59 -6.89 -2.91
N GLU A 18 -10.70 -6.51 -1.99
CA GLU A 18 -9.74 -7.43 -1.40
C GLU A 18 -9.96 -7.63 0.10
N GLU A 19 -11.20 -7.46 0.57
CA GLU A 19 -11.43 -7.52 2.02
C GLU A 19 -10.99 -8.85 2.62
N LEU A 20 -11.04 -9.94 1.85
CA LEU A 20 -10.66 -11.24 2.40
C LEU A 20 -9.14 -11.41 2.50
N ASN A 21 -8.40 -10.67 1.70
CA ASN A 21 -6.95 -10.82 1.65
C ASN A 21 -6.19 -9.78 2.45
N LEU A 22 -6.80 -8.62 2.69
CA LEU A 22 -6.07 -7.53 3.34
C LEU A 22 -5.56 -7.86 4.74
N PRO A 23 -6.32 -8.56 5.61
CA PRO A 23 -5.77 -8.85 6.93
C PRO A 23 -4.49 -9.69 6.87
N THR A 24 -4.46 -10.70 5.98
CA THR A 24 -3.28 -11.52 5.80
C THR A 24 -2.12 -10.70 5.25
N LEU A 25 -2.42 -9.83 4.28
CA LEU A 25 -1.39 -8.97 3.71
C LEU A 25 -0.77 -8.10 4.79
N PHE A 26 -1.59 -7.44 5.60
CA PHE A 26 -1.07 -6.58 6.66
C PHE A 26 -0.21 -7.38 7.64
N ALA A 27 -0.69 -8.57 8.04
CA ALA A 27 0.01 -9.38 9.03
C ALA A 27 1.36 -9.87 8.52
N ARG A 28 1.52 -9.98 7.22
CA ARG A 28 2.78 -10.48 6.65
C ARG A 28 3.69 -9.36 6.19
N LEU A 29 3.13 -8.30 5.66
CA LEU A 29 3.92 -7.24 5.05
C LEU A 29 4.61 -6.35 6.06
N TYR A 30 3.87 -5.86 7.05
CA TYR A 30 4.44 -4.86 7.96
C TYR A 30 5.57 -5.43 8.80
N PRO A 31 5.46 -6.64 9.39
CA PRO A 31 6.60 -7.19 10.11
C PRO A 31 7.82 -7.40 9.22
N ALA A 32 7.59 -7.80 7.96
CA ALA A 32 8.70 -8.01 7.04
C ALA A 32 9.42 -6.71 6.73
N LEU A 33 8.65 -5.62 6.52
CA LEU A 33 9.23 -4.31 6.25
C LEU A 33 9.94 -3.76 7.47
N ASP A 34 9.36 -3.94 8.66
CA ASP A 34 9.99 -3.48 9.88
C ASP A 34 11.32 -4.20 10.10
N ALA A 35 11.39 -5.48 9.73
CA ALA A 35 12.61 -6.27 9.94
C ALA A 35 13.75 -5.84 9.02
N ILE A 36 13.45 -5.21 7.89
CA ILE A 36 14.49 -4.75 6.98
C ILE A 36 15.30 -3.61 7.59
N GLY A 37 14.67 -2.81 8.46
CA GLY A 37 15.39 -1.76 9.15
C GLY A 37 15.63 -0.52 8.31
N ARG A 38 14.92 -0.35 7.20
CA ARG A 38 15.02 0.84 6.38
C ARG A 38 13.73 1.63 6.47
N SER A 39 13.82 2.90 6.18
CA SER A 39 12.62 3.73 6.17
C SER A 39 11.74 3.33 4.98
N TYR A 40 10.44 3.33 5.17
CA TYR A 40 9.53 2.93 4.11
C TYR A 40 8.17 3.58 4.26
N GLU A 41 7.40 3.53 3.20
CA GLU A 41 5.98 3.87 3.22
C GLU A 41 5.23 2.80 2.43
N VAL A 42 3.97 2.60 2.75
CA VAL A 42 3.10 1.69 2.02
C VAL A 42 1.93 2.52 1.53
N ILE A 43 1.72 2.57 0.21
CA ILE A 43 0.66 3.36 -0.38
C ILE A 43 -0.37 2.42 -0.97
N PHE A 44 -1.55 2.41 -0.39
CA PHE A 44 -2.67 1.63 -0.90
C PHE A 44 -3.56 2.55 -1.71
N THR A 45 -3.95 2.14 -2.92
CA THR A 45 -4.94 2.87 -3.68
C THR A 45 -6.21 2.01 -3.74
N ASN A 46 -7.26 2.49 -3.11
CA ASN A 46 -8.54 1.80 -3.15
C ASN A 46 -9.24 2.22 -4.44
N ASP A 47 -9.37 1.27 -5.36
CA ASP A 47 -9.87 1.55 -6.70
C ASP A 47 -11.37 1.32 -6.75
N GLY A 48 -12.11 2.00 -5.89
CA GLY A 48 -13.56 1.96 -5.93
C GLY A 48 -14.14 0.64 -5.44
N SER A 49 -13.53 0.03 -4.40
CA SER A 49 -14.04 -1.24 -3.87
C SER A 49 -15.46 -1.12 -3.37
N ALA A 50 -16.27 -2.13 -3.64
CA ALA A 50 -17.64 -2.18 -3.18
C ALA A 50 -17.77 -2.93 -1.85
N ASP A 51 -16.72 -3.63 -1.43
CA ASP A 51 -16.73 -4.40 -0.19
C ASP A 51 -16.14 -3.58 0.96
N ARG A 52 -15.64 -4.23 1.98
CA ARG A 52 -15.14 -3.56 3.16
C ARG A 52 -13.64 -3.25 3.09
N SER A 53 -13.06 -3.31 1.90
CA SER A 53 -11.64 -3.02 1.73
C SER A 53 -11.28 -1.65 2.29
N MET A 54 -12.07 -0.62 2.01
CA MET A 54 -11.74 0.71 2.49
C MET A 54 -11.76 0.80 4.01
N ASP A 55 -12.70 0.10 4.65
CA ASP A 55 -12.76 0.08 6.11
C ASP A 55 -11.47 -0.52 6.68
N LEU A 56 -10.99 -1.59 6.07
CA LEU A 56 -9.76 -2.23 6.51
C LEU A 56 -8.55 -1.33 6.29
N LEU A 57 -8.52 -0.60 5.19
CA LEU A 57 -7.42 0.33 4.93
C LEU A 57 -7.43 1.47 5.94
N ARG A 58 -8.61 1.96 6.31
CA ARG A 58 -8.69 3.01 7.33
C ARG A 58 -8.19 2.51 8.68
N SER A 59 -8.55 1.25 9.03
CA SER A 59 -8.06 0.67 10.26
C SER A 59 -6.54 0.53 10.26
N GLN A 60 -5.98 0.14 9.13
CA GLN A 60 -4.54 -0.01 9.04
C GLN A 60 -3.84 1.34 9.10
N PHE A 61 -4.42 2.35 8.50
CA PHE A 61 -3.87 3.70 8.59
C PHE A 61 -3.87 4.17 10.06
N ALA A 62 -4.96 3.89 10.78
CA ALA A 62 -5.04 4.30 12.18
C ALA A 62 -4.01 3.55 13.04
N ALA A 63 -3.72 2.30 12.70
CA ALA A 63 -2.75 1.50 13.44
C ALA A 63 -1.31 1.90 13.14
N ARG A 64 -1.01 2.26 11.91
CA ARG A 64 0.34 2.60 11.47
C ARG A 64 0.34 3.86 10.62
N PRO A 65 -0.03 5.01 11.20
CA PRO A 65 -0.07 6.25 10.40
C PRO A 65 1.32 6.75 10.04
N ASP A 66 2.33 6.24 10.70
CA ASP A 66 3.71 6.64 10.44
C ASP A 66 4.17 6.24 9.04
N VAL A 67 3.67 5.11 8.52
CA VAL A 67 4.15 4.58 7.25
C VAL A 67 3.04 4.28 6.24
N THR A 68 1.79 4.36 6.63
CA THR A 68 0.66 3.96 5.77
C THR A 68 0.05 5.19 5.09
N ARG A 69 -0.19 5.08 3.78
CA ARG A 69 -0.86 6.13 3.01
C ARG A 69 -2.00 5.47 2.25
N VAL A 70 -3.13 6.13 2.15
CA VAL A 70 -4.30 5.58 1.47
C VAL A 70 -4.83 6.60 0.49
N ILE A 71 -5.00 6.19 -0.75
CA ILE A 71 -5.66 6.99 -1.78
C ILE A 71 -6.99 6.30 -2.04
N ASP A 72 -8.08 7.04 -1.99
CA ASP A 72 -9.41 6.47 -2.11
C ASP A 72 -10.10 7.03 -3.36
N PHE A 73 -10.19 6.21 -4.39
CA PHE A 73 -10.89 6.62 -5.61
C PHE A 73 -12.38 6.54 -5.38
N ASN A 74 -13.12 7.43 -6.00
CA ASN A 74 -14.56 7.45 -5.86
C ASN A 74 -15.25 6.47 -6.82
N SER A 75 -14.50 5.76 -7.62
CA SER A 75 -15.05 4.82 -8.59
C SER A 75 -13.95 3.89 -9.03
N ASN A 76 -14.30 2.83 -9.74
CA ASN A 76 -13.30 1.91 -10.25
C ASN A 76 -12.74 2.46 -11.57
N TYR A 77 -11.46 2.78 -11.57
CA TYR A 77 -10.76 3.30 -12.75
C TYR A 77 -9.74 2.32 -13.32
N GLY A 78 -9.57 1.17 -12.65
CA GLY A 78 -8.65 0.15 -13.13
C GLY A 78 -7.32 0.14 -12.39
N GLN A 79 -6.69 -1.02 -12.38
CA GLN A 79 -5.45 -1.23 -11.64
C GLN A 79 -4.35 -0.29 -12.12
N HIS A 80 -4.27 -0.06 -13.41
CA HIS A 80 -3.24 0.81 -13.97
C HIS A 80 -3.34 2.22 -13.39
N MET A 81 -4.56 2.77 -13.34
CA MET A 81 -4.76 4.11 -12.79
C MET A 81 -4.46 4.14 -11.30
N ALA A 82 -4.80 3.07 -10.59
CA ALA A 82 -4.51 2.99 -9.16
C ALA A 82 -3.01 3.02 -8.89
N ILE A 83 -2.24 2.31 -9.70
CA ILE A 83 -0.79 2.31 -9.57
C ILE A 83 -0.23 3.68 -9.94
N MET A 84 -0.72 4.29 -11.00
CA MET A 84 -0.23 5.60 -11.42
C MET A 84 -0.49 6.66 -10.38
N ALA A 85 -1.66 6.63 -9.74
CA ALA A 85 -1.97 7.59 -8.70
C ALA A 85 -0.98 7.47 -7.53
N ALA A 86 -0.64 6.23 -7.17
CA ALA A 86 0.33 6.03 -6.09
C ALA A 86 1.72 6.51 -6.51
N PHE A 87 2.11 6.28 -7.76
CA PHE A 87 3.42 6.70 -8.23
C PHE A 87 3.61 8.21 -8.10
N GLU A 88 2.57 8.99 -8.22
CA GLU A 88 2.66 10.42 -8.07
C GLU A 88 2.94 10.84 -6.63
N ARG A 89 2.78 9.91 -5.69
CA ARG A 89 2.93 10.21 -4.28
C ARG A 89 4.14 9.55 -3.65
N VAL A 90 4.87 8.68 -4.41
CA VAL A 90 5.98 7.94 -3.82
C VAL A 90 7.11 8.88 -3.44
N ARG A 91 7.77 8.57 -2.36
CA ARG A 91 8.89 9.34 -1.84
C ARG A 91 10.13 8.48 -1.67
N GLY A 92 10.02 7.18 -1.87
CA GLY A 92 11.14 6.27 -1.67
C GLY A 92 12.07 6.23 -2.86
N GLU A 93 13.29 5.81 -2.64
CA GLU A 93 14.28 5.67 -3.70
C GLU A 93 14.03 4.41 -4.53
N VAL A 94 13.44 3.40 -3.91
CA VAL A 94 13.10 2.16 -4.59
C VAL A 94 11.60 1.98 -4.47
N ILE A 95 10.94 1.69 -5.58
CA ILE A 95 9.49 1.51 -5.62
C ILE A 95 9.19 0.06 -5.93
N VAL A 96 8.38 -0.56 -5.11
CA VAL A 96 7.96 -1.95 -5.29
C VAL A 96 6.46 -2.01 -5.40
N THR A 97 5.96 -2.68 -6.42
CA THR A 97 4.51 -2.87 -6.60
C THR A 97 4.16 -4.29 -6.19
N LEU A 98 3.15 -4.44 -5.36
CA LEU A 98 2.69 -5.74 -4.90
C LEU A 98 1.21 -5.90 -5.16
N ASP A 99 0.78 -7.15 -5.33
CA ASP A 99 -0.64 -7.45 -5.42
C ASP A 99 -1.20 -7.68 -4.03
N ALA A 100 -2.39 -7.16 -3.79
CA ALA A 100 -3.00 -7.25 -2.47
C ALA A 100 -3.34 -8.68 -2.07
N ASP A 101 -3.56 -9.56 -3.04
CA ASP A 101 -3.96 -10.93 -2.74
C ASP A 101 -2.78 -11.86 -2.52
N LEU A 102 -1.57 -11.39 -2.64
CA LEU A 102 -0.36 -12.20 -2.43
C LEU A 102 -0.30 -13.44 -3.32
N GLN A 103 -1.01 -13.43 -4.44
CA GLN A 103 -1.00 -14.56 -5.32
C GLN A 103 0.15 -14.59 -6.26
N ASN A 104 1.01 -13.65 -6.27
CA ASN A 104 2.11 -13.62 -7.09
C ASN A 104 3.13 -14.47 -6.57
N PRO A 105 3.20 -15.68 -6.88
CA PRO A 105 4.07 -16.55 -6.28
C PRO A 105 5.31 -16.36 -6.78
N PRO A 106 6.08 -16.44 -6.12
CA PRO A 106 7.31 -16.37 -6.58
C PRO A 106 7.64 -17.60 -7.14
N GLU A 107 7.59 -17.95 -7.37
CA GLU A 107 7.98 -19.04 -7.78
C GLU A 107 8.01 -19.26 -8.22
#